data_1b84cec74e0be49d4f63fccd99f176fd
#
_entry.id   1b84cec74e0be49d4f63fccd99f176fd
#
_cell.length_a   1.000
_cell.length_b   1.000
_cell.length_c   1.000
_cell.angle_alpha   90.00
_cell.angle_beta   90.00
_cell.angle_gamma   90.00
#
_symmetry.space_group_name_H-M   'P 1'
#
loop_
_entity.id
_entity.type
_entity.pdbx_description
1 polymer ?
#
loop_
_entity_poly.entity_id
_entity_poly.type
_entity_poly.pdbx_seq_one_letter_code
_entity_poly.pdbx_strand_id
1 'polypeptide(L)'
;NFSKILKKYLFSLIDEMGQNHALYTRNPNRDFSRIKKWSFSKTLLCTLSIGAGSLNSELLKFFYFDPNMPTLSSFIQRRAQILPSAFEHLFHAFNAFDKGYKTIYGYRPLAIDGSSVMLPYDPTNESTLRKSGKSNEYNVTHLSCLFDLKKRIYIDAKIQPIHKKDEHKALQYMVDQYNGPANTIFIMDRGYECYNSIAHIEQKGMYYIIRAKDPSSHGIAASVKNQLPDEDTFDVNTSFYISKKKTTDVKKHPELYKRIRSKQTFDFFTEESTYYPMKIRIVRFHLTETTYETILTNLPPEITAEILKELYHLRWGIETSFRELKYTIGLNAFHSKNYDFILQEIWSRLLLYNFCEMITAKVAISQKANRVYGYQVNFTNGIFICRKFFITKEQESPPDVEKLIQRELLPIRLGRSFPRNLKSRPTANFIYKIY
;
A
#
# COMPACT_ATOMS: atom_id res chain seq x y z
N ASN A 1 -10.81 11.12 -24.52
CA ASN A 1 -11.19 10.08 -23.56
C ASN A 1 -9.99 9.78 -22.66
N PHE A 2 -10.19 9.94 -21.35
CA PHE A 2 -9.15 9.84 -20.32
C PHE A 2 -8.46 8.45 -20.32
N SER A 3 -9.25 7.38 -20.43
CA SER A 3 -8.71 6.01 -20.41
C SER A 3 -7.71 5.75 -21.54
N LYS A 4 -7.98 6.30 -22.74
CA LYS A 4 -7.04 6.20 -23.89
C LYS A 4 -5.76 6.97 -23.64
N ILE A 5 -5.83 8.19 -23.07
CA ILE A 5 -4.65 9.01 -22.73
C ILE A 5 -3.81 8.28 -21.69
N LEU A 6 -4.42 7.74 -20.63
CA LEU A 6 -3.73 7.02 -19.57
C LEU A 6 -3.03 5.74 -20.10
N LYS A 7 -3.70 4.98 -20.97
CA LYS A 7 -3.10 3.81 -21.62
C LYS A 7 -1.93 4.21 -22.50
N LYS A 8 -2.07 5.25 -23.33
CA LYS A 8 -1.00 5.75 -24.19
C LYS A 8 0.22 6.19 -23.37
N TYR A 9 -0.01 6.87 -22.26
CA TYR A 9 1.06 7.27 -21.34
C TYR A 9 1.81 6.06 -20.77
N LEU A 10 1.08 5.04 -20.25
CA LEU A 10 1.71 3.83 -19.75
C LEU A 10 2.54 3.12 -20.82
N PHE A 11 2.03 3.04 -22.05
CA PHE A 11 2.74 2.39 -23.15
C PHE A 11 3.97 3.19 -23.59
N SER A 12 3.90 4.53 -23.59
CA SER A 12 5.09 5.36 -23.87
C SER A 12 6.21 5.17 -22.84
N LEU A 13 5.87 5.00 -21.54
CA LEU A 13 6.87 4.65 -20.52
C LEU A 13 7.51 3.28 -20.76
N ILE A 14 6.70 2.29 -21.14
CA ILE A 14 7.20 0.94 -21.46
C ILE A 14 8.13 0.97 -22.68
N ASP A 15 7.81 1.76 -23.69
CA ASP A 15 8.63 1.90 -24.89
C ASP A 15 9.92 2.66 -24.60
N GLU A 16 9.89 3.72 -23.80
CA GLU A 16 11.08 4.43 -23.32
C GLU A 16 12.01 3.51 -22.53
N MET A 17 11.45 2.71 -21.61
CA MET A 17 12.22 1.68 -20.89
C MET A 17 12.77 0.62 -21.85
N GLY A 18 12.06 0.28 -22.93
CA GLY A 18 12.49 -0.64 -23.96
C GLY A 18 13.69 -0.13 -24.77
N GLN A 19 13.73 1.17 -25.06
CA GLN A 19 14.88 1.84 -25.70
C GLN A 19 16.11 1.85 -24.78
N ASN A 20 15.89 1.94 -23.47
CA ASN A 20 16.93 1.98 -22.45
C ASN A 20 17.00 0.66 -21.63
N HIS A 21 16.65 -0.48 -22.24
CA HIS A 21 16.48 -1.76 -21.55
C HIS A 21 17.72 -2.22 -20.78
N ALA A 22 18.90 -1.78 -21.16
CA ALA A 22 20.15 -2.09 -20.46
C ALA A 22 20.12 -1.68 -18.97
N LEU A 23 19.41 -0.63 -18.60
CA LEU A 23 19.27 -0.16 -17.22
C LEU A 23 18.39 -1.10 -16.36
N TYR A 24 17.59 -1.95 -16.98
CA TYR A 24 16.55 -2.75 -16.37
C TYR A 24 16.77 -4.26 -16.51
N THR A 25 17.92 -4.66 -17.05
CA THR A 25 18.25 -6.06 -17.32
C THR A 25 19.43 -6.55 -16.50
N ARG A 26 19.48 -7.88 -16.28
CA ARG A 26 20.56 -8.51 -15.50
C ARG A 26 21.92 -8.41 -16.16
N ASN A 27 21.94 -8.54 -17.48
CA ASN A 27 23.14 -8.46 -18.30
C ASN A 27 22.96 -7.37 -19.37
N PRO A 28 23.29 -6.10 -19.08
CA PRO A 28 22.99 -4.96 -19.94
C PRO A 28 23.45 -5.11 -21.39
N ASN A 29 24.63 -5.72 -21.61
CA ASN A 29 25.22 -5.86 -22.94
C ASN A 29 24.73 -7.09 -23.71
N ARG A 30 23.96 -7.98 -23.09
CA ARG A 30 23.55 -9.28 -23.66
C ARG A 30 22.04 -9.45 -23.75
N ASP A 31 21.32 -9.04 -22.69
CA ASP A 31 19.90 -9.27 -22.59
C ASP A 31 19.15 -8.34 -23.54
N PHE A 32 18.21 -8.91 -24.31
CA PHE A 32 17.42 -8.21 -25.32
C PHE A 32 18.22 -7.52 -26.44
N SER A 33 19.53 -7.76 -26.57
CA SER A 33 20.38 -7.21 -27.63
C SER A 33 20.01 -7.66 -29.05
N ARG A 34 19.32 -8.81 -29.16
CA ARG A 34 18.86 -9.36 -30.46
C ARG A 34 17.35 -9.28 -30.55
N ILE A 35 16.85 -8.76 -31.69
CA ILE A 35 15.42 -8.73 -32.00
C ILE A 35 14.93 -10.17 -32.17
N LYS A 36 14.05 -10.62 -31.31
CA LYS A 36 13.39 -11.93 -31.34
C LYS A 36 11.87 -11.72 -31.11
N LYS A 37 11.11 -12.83 -31.04
CA LYS A 37 9.66 -12.80 -30.77
C LYS A 37 9.29 -12.04 -29.47
N TRP A 38 10.22 -11.96 -28.49
CA TRP A 38 10.11 -11.21 -27.24
C TRP A 38 11.08 -10.02 -27.24
N SER A 39 10.56 -8.80 -27.31
CA SER A 39 11.27 -7.58 -26.94
C SER A 39 11.16 -7.34 -25.43
N PHE A 40 11.96 -6.41 -24.90
CA PHE A 40 11.84 -5.97 -23.49
C PHE A 40 10.43 -5.45 -23.21
N SER A 41 9.95 -4.46 -23.99
CA SER A 41 8.61 -3.87 -23.85
C SER A 41 7.49 -4.92 -23.89
N LYS A 42 7.56 -5.85 -24.83
CA LYS A 42 6.57 -6.92 -24.98
C LYS A 42 6.56 -7.88 -23.79
N THR A 43 7.74 -8.23 -23.25
CA THR A 43 7.88 -9.10 -22.08
C THR A 43 7.33 -8.42 -20.84
N LEU A 44 7.63 -7.12 -20.65
CA LEU A 44 7.14 -6.33 -19.53
C LEU A 44 5.61 -6.16 -19.61
N LEU A 45 5.08 -5.80 -20.78
CA LEU A 45 3.64 -5.65 -21.02
C LEU A 45 2.88 -6.97 -20.78
N CYS A 46 3.43 -8.09 -21.26
CA CYS A 46 2.85 -9.40 -20.99
C CYS A 46 2.80 -9.70 -19.50
N THR A 47 3.88 -9.42 -18.76
CA THR A 47 3.91 -9.63 -17.30
C THR A 47 2.87 -8.76 -16.56
N LEU A 48 2.68 -7.51 -16.97
CA LEU A 48 1.63 -6.63 -16.43
C LEU A 48 0.21 -7.18 -16.70
N SER A 49 0.00 -7.81 -17.85
CA SER A 49 -1.31 -8.31 -18.26
C SER A 49 -1.72 -9.62 -17.61
N ILE A 50 -0.78 -10.40 -17.05
CA ILE A 50 -1.04 -11.72 -16.44
C ILE A 50 -2.16 -11.61 -15.38
N GLY A 51 -3.15 -12.47 -15.50
CA GLY A 51 -4.30 -12.59 -14.60
C GLY A 51 -4.15 -13.65 -13.53
N ALA A 52 -5.26 -14.25 -13.13
CA ALA A 52 -5.30 -15.33 -12.15
C ALA A 52 -5.33 -16.74 -12.78
N GLY A 53 -5.36 -16.85 -14.10
CA GLY A 53 -5.33 -18.12 -14.83
C GLY A 53 -3.95 -18.81 -14.78
N SER A 54 -3.82 -19.96 -15.43
CA SER A 54 -2.49 -20.55 -15.62
C SER A 54 -1.63 -19.66 -16.51
N LEU A 55 -0.30 -19.69 -16.34
CA LEU A 55 0.58 -18.82 -17.12
C LEU A 55 0.43 -19.07 -18.63
N ASN A 56 0.19 -20.33 -19.03
CA ASN A 56 -0.06 -20.68 -20.43
C ASN A 56 -1.38 -20.06 -20.94
N SER A 57 -2.45 -20.13 -20.14
CA SER A 57 -3.73 -19.50 -20.50
C SER A 57 -3.60 -17.98 -20.64
N GLU A 58 -2.82 -17.36 -19.79
CA GLU A 58 -2.58 -15.91 -19.85
C GLU A 58 -1.78 -15.52 -21.10
N LEU A 59 -0.80 -16.35 -21.51
CA LEU A 59 -0.08 -16.16 -22.77
C LEU A 59 -1.00 -16.33 -23.99
N LEU A 60 -1.85 -17.35 -24.00
CA LEU A 60 -2.85 -17.54 -25.07
C LEU A 60 -3.73 -16.28 -25.23
N LYS A 61 -4.25 -15.75 -24.13
CA LYS A 61 -5.04 -14.52 -24.12
C LYS A 61 -4.24 -13.31 -24.62
N PHE A 62 -3.00 -13.15 -24.17
CA PHE A 62 -2.13 -12.04 -24.57
C PHE A 62 -1.81 -12.05 -26.05
N PHE A 63 -1.65 -13.23 -26.66
CA PHE A 63 -1.40 -13.42 -28.08
C PHE A 63 -2.66 -13.66 -28.90
N TYR A 64 -3.85 -13.49 -28.34
CA TYR A 64 -5.12 -13.68 -29.03
C TYR A 64 -5.27 -15.06 -29.68
N PHE A 65 -4.73 -16.10 -29.01
CA PHE A 65 -4.75 -17.48 -29.48
C PHE A 65 -4.04 -17.68 -30.83
N ASP A 66 -3.05 -16.84 -31.16
CA ASP A 66 -2.22 -17.00 -32.34
C ASP A 66 -1.41 -18.31 -32.25
N PRO A 67 -1.56 -19.29 -33.21
CA PRO A 67 -0.82 -20.55 -33.18
C PRO A 67 0.70 -20.35 -33.31
N ASN A 68 1.16 -19.21 -33.81
CA ASN A 68 2.59 -18.87 -33.95
C ASN A 68 3.14 -18.12 -32.73
N MET A 69 2.39 -18.06 -31.63
CA MET A 69 2.85 -17.39 -30.42
C MET A 69 4.15 -18.02 -29.88
N PRO A 70 4.98 -17.24 -29.14
CA PRO A 70 6.16 -17.79 -28.49
C PRO A 70 5.79 -18.81 -27.40
N THR A 71 6.67 -19.78 -27.18
CA THR A 71 6.47 -20.78 -26.13
C THR A 71 6.53 -20.19 -24.72
N LEU A 72 5.87 -20.85 -23.77
CA LEU A 72 5.94 -20.51 -22.34
C LEU A 72 7.38 -20.50 -21.82
N SER A 73 8.20 -21.47 -22.20
CA SER A 73 9.61 -21.54 -21.81
C SER A 73 10.39 -20.29 -22.27
N SER A 74 10.14 -19.84 -23.52
CA SER A 74 10.79 -18.64 -24.04
C SER A 74 10.39 -17.38 -23.30
N PHE A 75 9.12 -17.28 -22.84
CA PHE A 75 8.66 -16.18 -22.00
C PHE A 75 9.37 -16.17 -20.64
N ILE A 76 9.42 -17.32 -19.96
CA ILE A 76 10.07 -17.46 -18.65
C ILE A 76 11.55 -17.06 -18.73
N GLN A 77 12.27 -17.52 -19.76
CA GLN A 77 13.67 -17.16 -19.99
C GLN A 77 13.86 -15.65 -20.22
N ARG A 78 12.98 -15.01 -20.98
CA ARG A 78 13.05 -13.57 -21.23
C ARG A 78 12.66 -12.76 -20.01
N ARG A 79 11.61 -13.17 -19.31
CA ARG A 79 11.19 -12.56 -18.06
C ARG A 79 12.30 -12.61 -16.99
N ALA A 80 13.06 -13.71 -16.92
CA ALA A 80 14.20 -13.85 -16.01
C ALA A 80 15.34 -12.84 -16.27
N GLN A 81 15.42 -12.27 -17.47
CA GLN A 81 16.41 -11.23 -17.79
C GLN A 81 16.05 -9.85 -17.25
N ILE A 82 14.79 -9.60 -16.91
CA ILE A 82 14.32 -8.31 -16.39
C ILE A 82 14.49 -8.25 -14.88
N LEU A 83 15.08 -7.18 -14.38
CA LEU A 83 15.21 -6.94 -12.93
C LEU A 83 13.84 -6.61 -12.31
N PRO A 84 13.54 -7.03 -11.07
CA PRO A 84 12.33 -6.63 -10.36
C PRO A 84 12.19 -5.09 -10.22
N SER A 85 13.32 -4.38 -10.07
CA SER A 85 13.36 -2.92 -10.00
C SER A 85 12.85 -2.21 -11.27
N ALA A 86 12.81 -2.89 -12.42
CA ALA A 86 12.16 -2.36 -13.63
C ALA A 86 10.66 -2.14 -13.42
N PHE A 87 9.98 -3.05 -12.73
CA PHE A 87 8.56 -2.94 -12.45
C PHE A 87 8.27 -1.90 -11.34
N GLU A 88 9.14 -1.80 -10.34
CA GLU A 88 9.13 -0.75 -9.33
C GLU A 88 9.27 0.63 -9.98
N HIS A 89 10.28 0.80 -10.85
CA HIS A 89 10.48 2.03 -11.60
C HIS A 89 9.25 2.40 -12.44
N LEU A 90 8.71 1.44 -13.19
CA LEU A 90 7.52 1.69 -14.01
C LEU A 90 6.31 2.10 -13.15
N PHE A 91 6.14 1.49 -11.98
CA PHE A 91 5.08 1.87 -11.04
C PHE A 91 5.20 3.32 -10.60
N HIS A 92 6.40 3.77 -10.20
CA HIS A 92 6.63 5.15 -9.78
C HIS A 92 6.51 6.13 -10.94
N ALA A 93 7.07 5.80 -12.12
CA ALA A 93 6.95 6.63 -13.32
C ALA A 93 5.48 6.78 -13.76
N PHE A 94 4.69 5.71 -13.69
CA PHE A 94 3.27 5.76 -14.00
C PHE A 94 2.49 6.64 -13.02
N ASN A 95 2.80 6.59 -11.74
CA ASN A 95 2.15 7.42 -10.72
C ASN A 95 2.42 8.93 -10.93
N ALA A 96 3.48 9.29 -11.62
CA ALA A 96 3.79 10.68 -11.98
C ALA A 96 2.83 11.28 -13.05
N PHE A 97 1.95 10.47 -13.64
CA PHE A 97 0.94 10.95 -14.61
C PHE A 97 0.02 12.02 -14.03
N ASP A 98 -0.50 11.81 -12.84
CA ASP A 98 -1.39 12.74 -12.15
C ASP A 98 -0.72 13.31 -10.90
N LYS A 99 0.01 14.42 -11.09
CA LYS A 99 0.71 15.15 -10.01
C LYS A 99 -0.23 15.87 -9.03
N GLY A 100 -1.51 16.04 -9.37
CA GLY A 100 -2.50 16.66 -8.49
C GLY A 100 -2.76 15.81 -7.24
N TYR A 101 -3.33 16.41 -6.20
CA TYR A 101 -3.78 15.73 -4.99
C TYR A 101 -5.13 16.28 -4.53
N LYS A 102 -5.86 15.46 -3.79
CA LYS A 102 -7.14 15.85 -3.19
C LYS A 102 -6.96 16.01 -1.69
N THR A 103 -7.60 17.02 -1.13
CA THR A 103 -7.54 17.29 0.30
C THR A 103 -8.90 17.07 0.98
N ILE A 104 -8.86 16.95 2.30
CA ILE A 104 -9.99 17.05 3.21
C ILE A 104 -9.53 17.88 4.40
N TYR A 105 -10.33 18.86 4.81
CA TYR A 105 -9.95 19.85 5.82
C TYR A 105 -8.61 20.55 5.54
N GLY A 106 -8.26 20.74 4.25
CA GLY A 106 -7.00 21.35 3.84
C GLY A 106 -5.80 20.39 3.78
N TYR A 107 -5.93 19.15 4.22
CA TYR A 107 -4.84 18.18 4.30
C TYR A 107 -4.99 17.05 3.28
N ARG A 108 -3.86 16.53 2.81
CA ARG A 108 -3.79 15.30 1.98
C ARG A 108 -3.68 14.07 2.88
N PRO A 109 -4.70 13.21 2.99
CA PRO A 109 -4.64 12.02 3.84
C PRO A 109 -4.00 10.85 3.11
N LEU A 110 -2.90 10.33 3.65
CA LEU A 110 -2.24 9.11 3.21
C LEU A 110 -2.30 8.07 4.33
N ALA A 111 -2.69 6.84 4.01
CA ALA A 111 -2.60 5.73 4.97
C ALA A 111 -1.34 4.93 4.76
N ILE A 112 -0.74 4.46 5.87
CA ILE A 112 0.30 3.44 5.87
C ILE A 112 -0.22 2.22 6.59
N ASP A 113 -0.15 1.07 5.93
CA ASP A 113 -0.53 -0.20 6.51
C ASP A 113 0.21 -1.35 5.83
N GLY A 114 0.24 -2.50 6.48
CA GLY A 114 0.91 -3.68 5.99
C GLY A 114 -0.03 -4.88 5.83
N SER A 115 0.28 -5.72 4.85
CA SER A 115 -0.49 -6.93 4.60
C SER A 115 0.40 -8.11 4.26
N SER A 116 0.13 -9.28 4.88
CA SER A 116 0.81 -10.53 4.52
C SER A 116 0.27 -11.05 3.19
N VAL A 117 1.17 -11.45 2.31
CA VAL A 117 0.87 -12.01 0.99
C VAL A 117 1.37 -13.45 0.97
N MET A 118 0.45 -14.40 0.76
CA MET A 118 0.77 -15.82 0.67
C MET A 118 1.46 -16.11 -0.65
N LEU A 119 2.55 -16.87 -0.58
CA LEU A 119 3.35 -17.25 -1.74
C LEU A 119 3.15 -18.75 -2.08
N PRO A 120 3.47 -19.17 -3.31
CA PRO A 120 3.57 -20.58 -3.65
C PRO A 120 4.57 -21.28 -2.71
N TYR A 121 4.23 -22.49 -2.26
CA TYR A 121 5.05 -23.24 -1.32
C TYR A 121 6.42 -23.57 -1.92
N ASP A 122 7.47 -23.11 -1.24
CA ASP A 122 8.87 -23.35 -1.56
C ASP A 122 9.66 -23.56 -0.26
N PRO A 123 9.93 -24.81 0.15
CA PRO A 123 10.65 -25.10 1.38
C PRO A 123 12.13 -24.70 1.33
N THR A 124 12.68 -24.41 0.14
CA THR A 124 14.07 -23.98 -0.03
C THR A 124 14.28 -22.49 0.23
N ASN A 125 13.19 -21.70 0.20
CA ASN A 125 13.26 -20.25 0.44
C ASN A 125 13.03 -19.95 1.94
N GLU A 126 14.07 -20.12 2.74
CA GLU A 126 14.05 -19.90 4.20
C GLU A 126 13.61 -18.48 4.57
N SER A 127 13.94 -17.47 3.76
CA SER A 127 13.61 -16.07 4.05
C SER A 127 12.11 -15.79 4.10
N THR A 128 11.31 -16.57 3.40
CA THR A 128 9.85 -16.45 3.32
C THR A 128 9.11 -17.60 4.01
N LEU A 129 9.79 -18.68 4.36
CA LEU A 129 9.19 -19.87 4.96
C LEU A 129 8.77 -19.62 6.40
N ARG A 130 7.56 -19.95 6.75
CA ARG A 130 7.01 -19.84 8.11
C ARG A 130 6.42 -21.16 8.56
N LYS A 131 6.65 -21.50 9.84
CA LYS A 131 6.03 -22.66 10.51
C LYS A 131 4.93 -22.18 11.44
N SER A 132 3.76 -22.80 11.37
CA SER A 132 2.63 -22.52 12.28
C SER A 132 2.42 -23.68 13.22
N GLY A 133 2.98 -23.62 14.42
CA GLY A 133 2.80 -24.64 15.46
C GLY A 133 3.12 -26.07 14.99
N LYS A 134 2.18 -27.01 15.23
CA LYS A 134 2.28 -28.42 14.78
C LYS A 134 1.88 -28.65 13.33
N SER A 135 1.46 -27.62 12.60
CA SER A 135 0.88 -27.74 11.27
C SER A 135 1.77 -27.10 10.18
N ASN A 136 1.38 -27.31 8.97
CA ASN A 136 2.01 -27.05 7.69
C ASN A 136 2.87 -25.80 7.58
N GLU A 137 4.03 -25.95 6.96
CA GLU A 137 4.88 -24.86 6.51
C GLU A 137 4.25 -24.10 5.33
N TYR A 138 4.46 -22.81 5.25
CA TYR A 138 3.98 -21.96 4.17
C TYR A 138 4.88 -20.76 3.94
N ASN A 139 4.92 -20.26 2.73
CA ASN A 139 5.73 -19.09 2.39
C ASN A 139 4.89 -17.81 2.40
N VAL A 140 5.46 -16.75 2.95
CA VAL A 140 4.82 -15.43 3.10
C VAL A 140 5.82 -14.32 2.82
N THR A 141 5.38 -13.31 2.10
CA THR A 141 6.05 -12.00 2.08
C THR A 141 5.15 -10.95 2.72
N HIS A 142 5.76 -9.88 3.21
CA HIS A 142 5.05 -8.74 3.79
C HIS A 142 5.08 -7.57 2.82
N LEU A 143 3.93 -6.96 2.59
CA LEU A 143 3.74 -5.81 1.73
C LEU A 143 3.28 -4.64 2.61
N SER A 144 4.16 -3.66 2.86
CA SER A 144 3.80 -2.38 3.46
C SER A 144 3.54 -1.37 2.35
N CYS A 145 2.45 -0.63 2.43
CA CYS A 145 2.05 0.33 1.39
C CYS A 145 1.77 1.72 1.95
N LEU A 146 2.09 2.73 1.15
CA LEU A 146 1.63 4.10 1.28
C LEU A 146 0.49 4.32 0.29
N PHE A 147 -0.69 4.71 0.76
CA PHE A 147 -1.93 4.77 -0.01
C PHE A 147 -2.62 6.13 0.12
N ASP A 148 -2.93 6.77 -1.01
CA ASP A 148 -3.72 8.01 -1.04
C ASP A 148 -5.20 7.72 -0.85
N LEU A 149 -5.75 8.10 0.29
CA LEU A 149 -7.12 7.80 0.68
C LEU A 149 -8.18 8.52 -0.14
N LYS A 150 -7.84 9.67 -0.74
CA LYS A 150 -8.78 10.46 -1.56
C LYS A 150 -8.71 10.12 -3.04
N LYS A 151 -7.54 9.71 -3.53
CA LYS A 151 -7.37 9.21 -4.91
C LYS A 151 -7.55 7.70 -5.02
N ARG A 152 -7.47 6.98 -3.89
CA ARG A 152 -7.53 5.52 -3.79
C ARG A 152 -6.46 4.81 -4.61
N ILE A 153 -5.24 5.35 -4.64
CA ILE A 153 -4.09 4.76 -5.34
C ILE A 153 -2.93 4.50 -4.39
N TYR A 154 -2.16 3.48 -4.70
CA TYR A 154 -0.88 3.21 -4.03
C TYR A 154 0.16 4.22 -4.49
N ILE A 155 0.80 4.91 -3.54
CA ILE A 155 1.85 5.90 -3.81
C ILE A 155 3.22 5.22 -3.82
N ASP A 156 3.45 4.35 -2.84
CA ASP A 156 4.68 3.62 -2.66
C ASP A 156 4.42 2.28 -1.94
N ALA A 157 5.39 1.38 -2.00
CA ALA A 157 5.33 0.10 -1.31
C ALA A 157 6.74 -0.42 -0.93
N LYS A 158 6.79 -1.19 0.17
CA LYS A 158 7.98 -1.95 0.57
C LYS A 158 7.63 -3.42 0.71
N ILE A 159 8.32 -4.26 -0.06
CA ILE A 159 8.10 -5.71 -0.08
C ILE A 159 9.24 -6.37 0.70
N GLN A 160 8.91 -7.11 1.75
CA GLN A 160 9.90 -7.72 2.64
C GLN A 160 9.61 -9.20 2.85
N PRO A 161 10.60 -10.11 2.70
CA PRO A 161 10.45 -11.48 3.17
C PRO A 161 10.05 -11.50 4.65
N ILE A 162 9.23 -12.47 5.06
CA ILE A 162 8.60 -12.46 6.39
C ILE A 162 9.60 -12.40 7.54
N HIS A 163 10.76 -13.03 7.40
CA HIS A 163 11.82 -13.00 8.42
C HIS A 163 12.63 -11.69 8.44
N LYS A 164 12.47 -10.83 7.42
CA LYS A 164 13.06 -9.49 7.35
C LYS A 164 12.01 -8.39 7.51
N LYS A 165 10.78 -8.77 7.93
CA LYS A 165 9.69 -7.83 8.14
C LYS A 165 10.04 -6.81 9.22
N ASP A 166 9.97 -5.53 8.87
CA ASP A 166 10.08 -4.40 9.77
C ASP A 166 9.16 -3.27 9.26
N GLU A 167 7.95 -3.21 9.81
CA GLU A 167 6.93 -2.24 9.39
C GLU A 167 7.32 -0.80 9.72
N HIS A 168 8.05 -0.59 10.85
CA HIS A 168 8.53 0.74 11.22
C HIS A 168 9.60 1.26 10.26
N LYS A 169 10.58 0.43 9.91
CA LYS A 169 11.58 0.80 8.89
C LYS A 169 10.97 0.98 7.51
N ALA A 170 9.97 0.19 7.14
CA ALA A 170 9.26 0.37 5.88
C ALA A 170 8.51 1.72 5.85
N LEU A 171 7.84 2.09 6.95
CA LEU A 171 7.21 3.40 7.10
C LEU A 171 8.23 4.53 6.99
N GLN A 172 9.31 4.49 7.79
CA GLN A 172 10.37 5.50 7.82
C GLN A 172 10.95 5.71 6.41
N TYR A 173 11.28 4.61 5.72
CA TYR A 173 11.75 4.66 4.34
C TYR A 173 10.76 5.36 3.40
N MET A 174 9.47 4.97 3.42
CA MET A 174 8.45 5.58 2.55
C MET A 174 8.20 7.05 2.88
N VAL A 175 8.26 7.44 4.16
CA VAL A 175 8.16 8.83 4.60
C VAL A 175 9.36 9.64 4.10
N ASP A 176 10.57 9.14 4.26
CA ASP A 176 11.81 9.82 3.86
C ASP A 176 11.87 10.04 2.35
N GLN A 177 11.41 9.05 1.55
CA GLN A 177 11.35 9.16 0.09
C GLN A 177 10.18 10.01 -0.41
N TYR A 178 9.18 10.27 0.43
CA TYR A 178 8.00 11.01 0.02
C TYR A 178 8.29 12.50 -0.19
N ASN A 179 8.04 13.00 -1.40
CA ASN A 179 8.25 14.38 -1.82
C ASN A 179 6.94 15.08 -2.21
N GLY A 180 5.86 14.77 -1.50
CA GLY A 180 4.56 15.42 -1.70
C GLY A 180 4.41 16.71 -0.90
N PRO A 181 3.20 17.29 -0.88
CA PRO A 181 2.94 18.58 -0.22
C PRO A 181 3.09 18.50 1.30
N ALA A 182 3.54 19.60 1.92
CA ALA A 182 3.77 19.69 3.36
C ALA A 182 2.49 19.49 4.20
N ASN A 183 1.32 19.81 3.64
CA ASN A 183 0.03 19.56 4.28
C ASN A 183 -0.43 18.08 4.20
N THR A 184 0.51 17.14 4.14
CA THR A 184 0.21 15.70 4.16
C THR A 184 0.04 15.19 5.60
N ILE A 185 -0.98 14.36 5.82
CA ILE A 185 -1.19 13.61 7.06
C ILE A 185 -0.95 12.13 6.78
N PHE A 186 -0.06 11.50 7.55
CA PHE A 186 0.10 10.05 7.58
C PHE A 186 -0.83 9.45 8.64
N ILE A 187 -1.75 8.59 8.22
CA ILE A 187 -2.77 7.97 9.09
C ILE A 187 -2.42 6.49 9.28
N MET A 188 -2.24 6.08 10.53
CA MET A 188 -1.69 4.77 10.87
C MET A 188 -2.44 4.11 12.02
N ASP A 189 -2.43 2.76 12.05
CA ASP A 189 -2.94 1.99 13.17
C ASP A 189 -1.94 1.98 14.34
N ARG A 190 -2.41 1.54 15.53
CA ARG A 190 -1.63 1.44 16.76
C ARG A 190 -0.38 0.57 16.68
N GLY A 191 -0.28 -0.29 15.66
CA GLY A 191 0.93 -1.05 15.37
C GLY A 191 2.13 -0.17 15.02
N TYR A 192 1.88 1.05 14.55
CA TYR A 192 2.89 2.03 14.16
C TYR A 192 3.27 3.04 15.25
N GLU A 193 2.78 2.88 16.46
CA GLU A 193 3.10 3.74 17.62
C GLU A 193 4.59 3.61 17.99
N CYS A 194 5.41 4.54 17.49
CA CYS A 194 6.86 4.54 17.65
C CYS A 194 7.44 5.96 17.59
N TYR A 195 8.27 6.33 18.57
CA TYR A 195 8.92 7.65 18.63
C TYR A 195 9.76 7.96 17.40
N ASN A 196 10.55 6.98 16.91
CA ASN A 196 11.38 7.18 15.73
C ASN A 196 10.52 7.49 14.47
N SER A 197 9.43 6.75 14.28
CA SER A 197 8.52 6.97 13.15
C SER A 197 7.84 8.35 13.21
N ILE A 198 7.46 8.80 14.40
CA ILE A 198 6.92 10.16 14.61
C ILE A 198 7.98 11.20 14.25
N ALA A 199 9.22 11.03 14.73
CA ALA A 199 10.32 11.95 14.46
C ALA A 199 10.62 12.07 12.94
N HIS A 200 10.61 10.98 12.17
CA HIS A 200 10.77 11.03 10.70
C HIS A 200 9.70 11.88 10.03
N ILE A 201 8.44 11.76 10.46
CA ILE A 201 7.33 12.55 9.89
C ILE A 201 7.50 14.03 10.25
N GLU A 202 7.83 14.35 11.50
CA GLU A 202 8.03 15.71 11.98
C GLU A 202 9.23 16.40 11.31
N GLN A 203 10.33 15.68 11.08
CA GLN A 203 11.49 16.19 10.36
C GLN A 203 11.17 16.53 8.89
N LYS A 204 10.16 15.91 8.29
CA LYS A 204 9.64 16.27 6.97
C LYS A 204 8.67 17.46 7.03
N GLY A 205 8.38 18.03 8.20
CA GLY A 205 7.39 19.08 8.37
C GLY A 205 5.96 18.66 8.06
N MET A 206 5.65 17.38 8.22
CA MET A 206 4.36 16.78 7.89
C MET A 206 3.59 16.36 9.14
N TYR A 207 2.36 15.91 8.96
CA TYR A 207 1.43 15.62 10.04
C TYR A 207 1.19 14.10 10.14
N TYR A 208 0.73 13.69 11.35
CA TYR A 208 0.34 12.31 11.58
C TYR A 208 -0.94 12.21 12.40
N ILE A 209 -1.65 11.10 12.22
CA ILE A 209 -2.72 10.59 13.07
C ILE A 209 -2.38 9.13 13.33
N ILE A 210 -2.06 8.79 14.58
CA ILE A 210 -1.74 7.42 14.98
C ILE A 210 -2.74 7.00 16.05
N ARG A 211 -3.46 5.90 15.82
CA ARG A 211 -4.21 5.28 16.89
C ARG A 211 -3.25 4.75 17.95
N ALA A 212 -3.44 5.17 19.19
CA ALA A 212 -2.61 4.72 20.30
C ALA A 212 -3.27 3.59 21.09
N LYS A 213 -2.47 2.93 21.90
CA LYS A 213 -2.96 2.08 22.98
C LYS A 213 -3.58 2.95 24.06
N ASP A 214 -4.54 2.38 24.80
CA ASP A 214 -5.15 3.08 25.92
C ASP A 214 -4.09 3.54 26.93
N PRO A 215 -4.22 4.75 27.55
CA PRO A 215 -3.29 5.25 28.55
C PRO A 215 -3.12 4.37 29.80
N SER A 216 -4.07 3.46 30.07
CA SER A 216 -3.94 2.45 31.13
C SER A 216 -3.09 1.25 30.75
N SER A 217 -2.70 1.11 29.46
CA SER A 217 -1.90 0.01 28.95
C SER A 217 -0.43 0.38 28.72
N HIS A 218 0.25 -0.25 27.78
CA HIS A 218 1.62 0.08 27.39
C HIS A 218 1.63 0.88 26.09
N GLY A 219 2.36 1.97 26.01
CA GLY A 219 2.48 2.78 24.80
C GLY A 219 2.97 4.19 25.09
N ILE A 220 2.92 5.06 24.08
CA ILE A 220 3.36 6.46 24.21
C ILE A 220 2.43 7.21 25.16
N ALA A 221 1.12 7.07 25.02
CA ALA A 221 0.16 7.72 25.93
C ALA A 221 0.36 7.30 27.38
N ALA A 222 0.54 5.98 27.63
CA ALA A 222 0.83 5.47 28.98
C ALA A 222 2.16 6.00 29.54
N SER A 223 3.16 6.23 28.69
CA SER A 223 4.48 6.74 29.14
C SER A 223 4.42 8.17 29.66
N VAL A 224 3.42 8.94 29.27
CA VAL A 224 3.20 10.34 29.69
C VAL A 224 1.95 10.51 30.57
N LYS A 225 1.46 9.44 31.20
CA LYS A 225 0.23 9.42 31.99
C LYS A 225 0.17 10.54 33.04
N ASN A 226 1.29 10.93 33.64
CA ASN A 226 1.41 12.03 34.59
C ASN A 226 1.14 13.43 34.01
N GLN A 227 1.09 13.57 32.67
CA GLN A 227 0.71 14.79 31.95
C GLN A 227 -0.73 14.73 31.42
N LEU A 228 -1.44 13.63 31.62
CA LEU A 228 -2.82 13.44 31.15
C LEU A 228 -3.81 13.76 32.28
N PRO A 229 -4.98 14.33 31.98
CA PRO A 229 -6.07 14.49 32.95
C PRO A 229 -6.59 13.13 33.42
N ASP A 230 -7.16 13.09 34.60
CA ASP A 230 -7.88 11.92 35.12
C ASP A 230 -9.35 11.94 34.68
N GLU A 231 -9.55 12.11 33.39
CA GLU A 231 -10.85 12.20 32.72
C GLU A 231 -10.95 11.15 31.61
N ASP A 232 -12.17 10.72 31.32
CA ASP A 232 -12.43 9.72 30.29
C ASP A 232 -12.15 10.24 28.87
N THR A 233 -12.36 11.53 28.65
CA THR A 233 -12.09 12.21 27.39
C THR A 233 -11.23 13.44 27.63
N PHE A 234 -10.25 13.64 26.76
CA PHE A 234 -9.35 14.79 26.87
C PHE A 234 -8.67 15.11 25.53
N ASP A 235 -8.15 16.33 25.46
CA ASP A 235 -7.36 16.83 24.33
C ASP A 235 -6.22 17.70 24.92
N VAL A 236 -5.02 17.11 24.95
CA VAL A 236 -3.89 17.74 25.67
C VAL A 236 -2.60 17.66 24.84
N ASN A 237 -1.79 18.71 24.98
CA ASN A 237 -0.44 18.72 24.45
C ASN A 237 0.54 18.25 25.53
N THR A 238 1.33 17.25 25.22
CA THR A 238 2.39 16.73 26.07
C THR A 238 3.76 17.11 25.53
N SER A 239 4.73 17.33 26.42
CA SER A 239 6.10 17.67 26.04
C SER A 239 7.09 16.90 26.91
N PHE A 240 8.09 16.28 26.29
CA PHE A 240 9.11 15.48 26.97
C PHE A 240 10.35 15.32 26.10
N TYR A 241 11.42 14.77 26.69
CA TYR A 241 12.64 14.46 25.97
C TYR A 241 12.82 12.95 25.85
N ILE A 242 13.11 12.48 24.63
CA ILE A 242 13.58 11.10 24.38
C ILE A 242 15.05 11.00 24.71
N SER A 243 15.49 9.94 25.41
CA SER A 243 16.91 9.69 25.72
C SER A 243 17.25 8.22 25.73
N LYS A 244 18.48 7.86 25.34
CA LYS A 244 19.09 6.53 25.55
C LYS A 244 19.91 6.47 26.84
N LYS A 245 20.32 7.62 27.41
CA LYS A 245 21.20 7.70 28.58
C LYS A 245 20.44 7.40 29.88
N LYS A 246 21.18 6.79 30.81
CA LYS A 246 20.74 6.57 32.21
C LYS A 246 21.40 7.59 33.14
N THR A 247 21.29 8.87 32.81
CA THR A 247 21.81 9.91 33.69
C THR A 247 21.00 10.02 34.98
N THR A 248 21.54 10.68 35.99
CA THR A 248 20.85 10.95 37.25
C THR A 248 19.58 11.78 37.02
N ASP A 249 19.64 12.76 36.07
CA ASP A 249 18.51 13.59 35.72
C ASP A 249 17.36 12.80 35.08
N VAL A 250 17.69 11.90 34.10
CA VAL A 250 16.69 11.02 33.48
C VAL A 250 16.00 10.11 34.49
N LYS A 251 16.69 9.73 35.58
CA LYS A 251 16.11 8.91 36.63
C LYS A 251 15.27 9.71 37.61
N LYS A 252 15.69 10.96 37.94
CA LYS A 252 15.02 11.83 38.90
C LYS A 252 13.78 12.49 38.31
N HIS A 253 13.76 12.70 36.98
CA HIS A 253 12.71 13.40 36.26
C HIS A 253 12.02 12.54 35.19
N PRO A 254 11.38 11.40 35.56
CA PRO A 254 10.68 10.53 34.60
C PRO A 254 9.48 11.21 33.94
N GLU A 255 9.00 12.32 34.51
CA GLU A 255 7.96 13.18 33.93
C GLU A 255 8.47 13.93 32.69
N LEU A 256 9.75 14.35 32.69
CA LEU A 256 10.37 15.11 31.60
C LEU A 256 11.12 14.22 30.59
N TYR A 257 11.62 13.08 31.02
CA TYR A 257 12.47 12.22 30.21
C TYR A 257 11.85 10.85 29.96
N LYS A 258 11.79 10.46 28.68
CA LYS A 258 11.37 9.12 28.28
C LYS A 258 12.55 8.33 27.75
N ARG A 259 12.97 7.35 28.54
CA ARG A 259 14.09 6.52 28.17
C ARG A 259 13.64 5.42 27.22
N ILE A 260 14.23 5.38 26.01
CA ILE A 260 14.07 4.28 25.08
C ILE A 260 15.05 3.15 25.39
N ARG A 261 14.65 1.92 25.09
CA ARG A 261 15.49 0.74 25.29
C ARG A 261 16.72 0.78 24.37
N SER A 262 17.87 0.23 24.82
CA SER A 262 19.12 0.23 24.06
C SER A 262 19.00 -0.44 22.67
N LYS A 263 18.12 -1.41 22.53
CA LYS A 263 17.84 -2.10 21.26
C LYS A 263 16.92 -1.36 20.31
N GLN A 264 16.24 -0.29 20.77
CA GLN A 264 15.39 0.52 19.92
C GLN A 264 16.26 1.53 19.16
N THR A 265 16.08 1.58 17.84
CA THR A 265 16.69 2.60 17.00
C THR A 265 15.99 3.93 17.19
N PHE A 266 16.78 5.01 17.20
CA PHE A 266 16.30 6.37 17.12
C PHE A 266 17.36 7.17 16.36
N ASP A 267 16.98 7.68 15.19
CA ASP A 267 17.95 8.13 14.18
C ASP A 267 18.35 9.59 14.35
N PHE A 268 17.68 10.34 15.23
CA PHE A 268 17.87 11.79 15.42
C PHE A 268 18.66 12.17 16.67
N PHE A 269 19.41 11.23 17.29
CA PHE A 269 20.42 11.59 18.24
C PHE A 269 21.70 12.01 17.53
N THR A 270 22.30 13.09 17.98
CA THR A 270 23.63 13.56 17.52
C THR A 270 24.69 13.23 18.56
N GLU A 271 25.97 13.37 18.19
CA GLU A 271 27.08 13.26 19.14
C GLU A 271 27.01 14.29 20.26
N GLU A 272 26.51 15.49 19.92
CA GLU A 272 26.38 16.62 20.84
C GLU A 272 25.10 16.53 21.69
N SER A 273 24.00 16.00 21.13
CA SER A 273 22.70 15.92 21.80
C SER A 273 22.17 14.50 21.87
N THR A 274 22.15 13.96 23.08
CA THR A 274 21.58 12.65 23.39
C THR A 274 20.15 12.74 23.90
N TYR A 275 19.58 13.92 23.81
CA TYR A 275 18.19 14.23 24.14
C TYR A 275 17.50 14.78 22.90
N TYR A 276 16.31 14.27 22.63
CA TYR A 276 15.48 14.72 21.53
C TYR A 276 14.14 15.27 22.07
N PRO A 277 13.80 16.54 21.84
CA PRO A 277 12.53 17.11 22.30
C PRO A 277 11.37 16.54 21.48
N MET A 278 10.31 16.14 22.15
CA MET A 278 9.08 15.67 21.53
C MET A 278 7.87 16.40 22.07
N LYS A 279 6.97 16.80 21.16
CA LYS A 279 5.67 17.37 21.50
C LYS A 279 4.60 16.54 20.79
N ILE A 280 3.66 15.99 21.58
CA ILE A 280 2.60 15.14 21.04
C ILE A 280 1.28 15.62 21.61
N ARG A 281 0.31 15.92 20.74
CA ARG A 281 -1.07 16.13 21.14
C ARG A 281 -1.73 14.76 21.26
N ILE A 282 -2.33 14.49 22.42
CA ILE A 282 -3.02 13.24 22.73
C ILE A 282 -4.50 13.56 22.92
N VAL A 283 -5.33 12.98 22.07
CA VAL A 283 -6.78 13.18 22.07
C VAL A 283 -7.46 11.86 22.37
N ARG A 284 -8.29 11.83 23.41
CA ARG A 284 -9.09 10.66 23.78
C ARG A 284 -10.58 11.03 23.75
N PHE A 285 -11.35 10.25 23.03
CA PHE A 285 -12.77 10.49 22.80
C PHE A 285 -13.58 9.18 22.80
N HIS A 286 -14.89 9.32 23.01
CA HIS A 286 -15.81 8.20 22.93
C HIS A 286 -15.94 7.65 21.50
N LEU A 287 -15.75 6.35 21.35
CA LEU A 287 -16.11 5.63 20.13
C LEU A 287 -17.55 5.11 20.21
N THR A 288 -17.94 4.57 21.37
CA THR A 288 -19.29 4.19 21.79
C THR A 288 -19.52 4.69 23.22
N GLU A 289 -20.69 4.47 23.79
CA GLU A 289 -20.98 4.83 25.20
C GLU A 289 -19.97 4.24 26.21
N THR A 290 -19.37 3.10 25.90
CA THR A 290 -18.49 2.35 26.81
C THR A 290 -17.06 2.17 26.30
N THR A 291 -16.75 2.60 25.08
CA THR A 291 -15.42 2.42 24.49
C THR A 291 -14.81 3.73 24.06
N TYR A 292 -13.49 3.81 24.22
CA TYR A 292 -12.71 5.00 23.91
C TYR A 292 -11.70 4.72 22.80
N GLU A 293 -11.34 5.75 22.06
CA GLU A 293 -10.21 5.75 21.16
C GLU A 293 -9.23 6.86 21.53
N THR A 294 -7.94 6.54 21.49
CA THR A 294 -6.86 7.49 21.77
C THR A 294 -6.06 7.70 20.50
N ILE A 295 -5.84 8.96 20.15
CA ILE A 295 -5.09 9.40 18.98
C ILE A 295 -3.86 10.19 19.42
N LEU A 296 -2.70 9.90 18.80
CA LEU A 296 -1.50 10.73 18.84
C LEU A 296 -1.43 11.54 17.56
N THR A 297 -1.18 12.84 17.67
CA THR A 297 -1.11 13.73 16.50
C THR A 297 -0.23 14.96 16.79
N ASN A 298 0.23 15.63 15.73
CA ASN A 298 0.82 16.97 15.76
C ASN A 298 -0.06 18.00 15.03
N LEU A 299 -1.30 17.63 14.71
CA LEU A 299 -2.26 18.56 14.10
C LEU A 299 -2.67 19.66 15.10
N PRO A 300 -2.95 20.88 14.61
CA PRO A 300 -3.32 21.99 15.46
C PRO A 300 -4.72 21.80 16.10
N PRO A 301 -5.04 22.56 17.18
CA PRO A 301 -6.31 22.40 17.92
C PRO A 301 -7.58 22.64 17.10
N GLU A 302 -7.50 23.39 16.00
CA GLU A 302 -8.62 23.64 15.07
C GLU A 302 -9.12 22.34 14.42
N ILE A 303 -8.28 21.31 14.37
CA ILE A 303 -8.66 19.94 13.99
C ILE A 303 -9.19 19.27 15.27
N THR A 304 -10.51 19.40 15.50
CA THR A 304 -11.18 18.89 16.69
C THR A 304 -11.20 17.37 16.77
N ALA A 305 -11.61 16.82 17.91
CA ALA A 305 -11.74 15.36 18.10
C ALA A 305 -12.69 14.72 17.07
N GLU A 306 -13.77 15.41 16.70
CA GLU A 306 -14.73 14.95 15.68
C GLU A 306 -14.06 14.86 14.30
N ILE A 307 -13.30 15.89 13.92
CA ILE A 307 -12.55 15.88 12.65
C ILE A 307 -11.47 14.80 12.67
N LEU A 308 -10.77 14.62 13.79
CA LEU A 308 -9.78 13.53 13.93
C LEU A 308 -10.43 12.15 13.77
N LYS A 309 -11.62 11.95 14.34
CA LYS A 309 -12.40 10.72 14.17
C LYS A 309 -12.75 10.46 12.72
N GLU A 310 -13.21 11.48 12.00
CA GLU A 310 -13.52 11.38 10.57
C GLU A 310 -12.26 11.07 9.72
N LEU A 311 -11.17 11.79 9.97
CA LEU A 311 -9.90 11.58 9.26
C LEU A 311 -9.35 10.17 9.52
N TYR A 312 -9.37 9.71 10.77
CA TYR A 312 -8.92 8.36 11.10
C TYR A 312 -9.80 7.29 10.48
N HIS A 313 -11.11 7.52 10.40
CA HIS A 313 -12.03 6.58 9.74
C HIS A 313 -11.68 6.33 8.27
N LEU A 314 -11.11 7.30 7.56
CA LEU A 314 -10.66 7.13 6.17
C LEU A 314 -9.63 6.00 6.02
N ARG A 315 -8.86 5.69 7.08
CA ARG A 315 -7.84 4.63 7.08
C ARG A 315 -8.38 3.28 6.58
N TRP A 316 -9.66 2.97 6.83
CA TRP A 316 -10.27 1.74 6.32
C TRP A 316 -10.21 1.60 4.79
N GLY A 317 -9.95 2.70 4.08
CA GLY A 317 -9.74 2.70 2.64
C GLY A 317 -8.57 1.81 2.20
N ILE A 318 -7.45 1.79 2.94
CA ILE A 318 -6.30 0.93 2.61
C ILE A 318 -6.60 -0.55 2.86
N GLU A 319 -7.34 -0.90 3.93
CA GLU A 319 -7.75 -2.30 4.18
C GLU A 319 -8.68 -2.82 3.06
N THR A 320 -9.57 -1.97 2.57
CA THR A 320 -10.43 -2.27 1.43
C THR A 320 -9.61 -2.47 0.17
N SER A 321 -8.63 -1.59 -0.09
CA SER A 321 -7.74 -1.71 -1.26
C SER A 321 -6.90 -2.98 -1.23
N PHE A 322 -6.40 -3.42 -0.07
CA PHE A 322 -5.71 -4.71 0.05
C PHE A 322 -6.61 -5.90 -0.29
N ARG A 323 -7.89 -5.84 0.08
CA ARG A 323 -8.86 -6.88 -0.30
C ARG A 323 -9.07 -6.90 -1.81
N GLU A 324 -9.24 -5.73 -2.43
CA GLU A 324 -9.39 -5.59 -3.87
C GLU A 324 -8.12 -6.05 -4.61
N LEU A 325 -6.94 -5.66 -4.14
CA LEU A 325 -5.65 -6.04 -4.68
C LEU A 325 -5.43 -7.57 -4.64
N LYS A 326 -5.75 -8.21 -3.50
CA LYS A 326 -5.56 -9.66 -3.31
C LYS A 326 -6.52 -10.49 -4.12
N TYR A 327 -7.80 -10.14 -4.12
CA TYR A 327 -8.86 -11.00 -4.66
C TYR A 327 -9.33 -10.57 -6.04
N THR A 328 -9.48 -9.28 -6.30
CA THR A 328 -10.02 -8.79 -7.57
C THR A 328 -8.93 -8.58 -8.61
N ILE A 329 -7.84 -7.95 -8.23
CA ILE A 329 -6.64 -7.82 -9.08
C ILE A 329 -5.90 -9.16 -9.20
N GLY A 330 -5.98 -10.01 -8.17
CA GLY A 330 -5.40 -11.36 -8.19
C GLY A 330 -3.97 -11.43 -7.65
N LEU A 331 -3.62 -10.59 -6.65
CA LEU A 331 -2.29 -10.64 -6.02
C LEU A 331 -1.99 -12.01 -5.38
N ASN A 332 -3.00 -12.76 -4.93
CA ASN A 332 -2.82 -14.09 -4.36
C ASN A 332 -2.56 -15.20 -5.41
N ALA A 333 -2.62 -14.89 -6.71
CA ALA A 333 -2.46 -15.85 -7.80
C ALA A 333 -1.09 -15.72 -8.47
N PHE A 334 -0.04 -16.11 -7.77
CA PHE A 334 1.33 -16.12 -8.32
C PHE A 334 1.57 -17.26 -9.31
N HIS A 335 2.46 -16.99 -10.28
CA HIS A 335 2.78 -17.91 -11.38
C HIS A 335 4.15 -18.57 -11.25
N SER A 336 4.88 -18.28 -10.17
CA SER A 336 6.23 -18.78 -9.93
C SER A 336 6.55 -18.89 -8.45
N LYS A 337 7.48 -19.80 -8.11
CA LYS A 337 8.14 -19.86 -6.80
C LYS A 337 9.36 -18.93 -6.72
N ASN A 338 9.91 -18.54 -7.87
CA ASN A 338 11.07 -17.64 -7.94
C ASN A 338 10.69 -16.28 -7.36
N TYR A 339 11.45 -15.84 -6.36
CA TYR A 339 11.13 -14.62 -5.61
C TYR A 339 11.22 -13.35 -6.45
N ASP A 340 12.13 -13.27 -7.42
CA ASP A 340 12.20 -12.13 -8.34
C ASP A 340 10.94 -12.03 -9.23
N PHE A 341 10.41 -13.17 -9.68
CA PHE A 341 9.15 -13.17 -10.42
C PHE A 341 7.97 -12.79 -9.54
N ILE A 342 8.00 -13.18 -8.25
CA ILE A 342 7.00 -12.74 -7.28
C ILE A 342 7.05 -11.22 -7.10
N LEU A 343 8.25 -10.62 -6.96
CA LEU A 343 8.42 -9.17 -6.87
C LEU A 343 7.90 -8.46 -8.13
N GLN A 344 8.23 -8.96 -9.32
CA GLN A 344 7.71 -8.43 -10.58
C GLN A 344 6.17 -8.47 -10.62
N GLU A 345 5.56 -9.56 -10.17
CA GLU A 345 4.10 -9.69 -10.13
C GLU A 345 3.46 -8.75 -9.09
N ILE A 346 4.06 -8.57 -7.92
CA ILE A 346 3.53 -7.62 -6.91
C ILE A 346 3.49 -6.20 -7.47
N TRP A 347 4.61 -5.70 -8.01
CA TRP A 347 4.68 -4.37 -8.62
C TRP A 347 3.71 -4.23 -9.81
N SER A 348 3.59 -5.26 -10.64
CA SER A 348 2.62 -5.32 -11.74
C SER A 348 1.19 -5.19 -11.23
N ARG A 349 0.83 -5.83 -10.11
CA ARG A 349 -0.51 -5.76 -9.54
C ARG A 349 -0.81 -4.39 -8.92
N LEU A 350 0.16 -3.78 -8.25
CA LEU A 350 0.04 -2.42 -7.72
C LEU A 350 -0.18 -1.41 -8.84
N LEU A 351 0.59 -1.50 -9.93
CA LEU A 351 0.42 -0.66 -11.10
C LEU A 351 -0.95 -0.86 -11.76
N LEU A 352 -1.36 -2.12 -11.96
CA LEU A 352 -2.65 -2.43 -12.57
C LEU A 352 -3.82 -1.94 -11.69
N TYR A 353 -3.69 -2.03 -10.36
CA TYR A 353 -4.66 -1.45 -9.43
C TYR A 353 -4.80 0.06 -9.67
N ASN A 354 -3.68 0.78 -9.68
CA ASN A 354 -3.68 2.24 -9.89
C ASN A 354 -4.24 2.62 -11.27
N PHE A 355 -3.87 1.87 -12.31
CA PHE A 355 -4.42 2.07 -13.65
C PHE A 355 -5.95 1.95 -13.68
N CYS A 356 -6.50 0.91 -13.04
CA CYS A 356 -7.93 0.69 -12.96
C CYS A 356 -8.63 1.77 -12.12
N GLU A 357 -8.05 2.12 -10.97
CA GLU A 357 -8.64 3.12 -10.06
C GLU A 357 -8.65 4.52 -10.70
N MET A 358 -7.57 4.92 -11.39
CA MET A 358 -7.52 6.19 -12.11
C MET A 358 -8.60 6.30 -13.19
N ILE A 359 -8.91 5.20 -13.87
CA ILE A 359 -10.01 5.18 -14.87
C ILE A 359 -11.36 5.23 -14.18
N THR A 360 -11.60 4.37 -13.19
CA THR A 360 -12.89 4.27 -12.51
C THR A 360 -13.25 5.56 -11.76
N ALA A 361 -12.26 6.25 -11.20
CA ALA A 361 -12.43 7.53 -10.52
C ALA A 361 -12.86 8.68 -11.44
N LYS A 362 -12.69 8.53 -12.76
CA LYS A 362 -13.11 9.53 -13.77
C LYS A 362 -14.48 9.24 -14.38
N VAL A 363 -15.05 8.07 -14.07
CA VAL A 363 -16.37 7.72 -14.59
C VAL A 363 -17.44 8.55 -13.89
N ALA A 364 -18.16 9.36 -14.65
CA ALA A 364 -19.25 10.15 -14.12
C ALA A 364 -20.46 9.27 -13.76
N ILE A 365 -20.93 9.39 -12.53
CA ILE A 365 -22.12 8.67 -12.05
C ILE A 365 -23.27 9.67 -11.99
N SER A 366 -24.26 9.47 -12.86
CA SER A 366 -25.49 10.25 -12.80
C SER A 366 -26.35 9.74 -11.63
N GLN A 367 -26.47 10.54 -10.58
CA GLN A 367 -27.39 10.28 -9.47
C GLN A 367 -28.79 10.75 -9.91
N LYS A 368 -29.68 9.80 -10.17
CA LYS A 368 -31.08 10.14 -10.54
C LYS A 368 -31.88 10.45 -9.28
N ALA A 369 -32.63 11.58 -9.28
CA ALA A 369 -33.43 12.05 -8.14
C ALA A 369 -34.44 11.01 -7.61
N ASN A 370 -34.94 10.13 -8.47
CA ASN A 370 -35.97 9.12 -8.13
C ASN A 370 -35.37 7.81 -7.54
N ARG A 371 -34.06 7.73 -7.27
CA ARG A 371 -33.44 6.51 -6.70
C ARG A 371 -33.36 6.60 -5.18
N VAL A 372 -33.74 5.53 -4.50
CA VAL A 372 -33.70 5.39 -3.02
C VAL A 372 -32.26 5.43 -2.49
N TYR A 373 -31.30 5.00 -3.31
CA TYR A 373 -29.89 4.89 -2.92
C TYR A 373 -28.99 5.74 -3.83
N GLY A 374 -27.92 6.29 -3.26
CA GLY A 374 -26.75 6.72 -4.04
C GLY A 374 -26.07 5.51 -4.71
N TYR A 375 -25.36 5.74 -5.79
CA TYR A 375 -24.67 4.68 -6.53
C TYR A 375 -23.18 4.97 -6.61
N GLN A 376 -22.40 3.89 -6.63
CA GLN A 376 -20.95 3.91 -6.82
C GLN A 376 -20.56 2.92 -7.92
N VAL A 377 -19.36 3.08 -8.46
CA VAL A 377 -18.78 2.14 -9.42
C VAL A 377 -18.64 0.76 -8.79
N ASN A 378 -19.03 -0.28 -9.51
CA ASN A 378 -18.64 -1.64 -9.21
C ASN A 378 -17.17 -1.83 -9.59
N PHE A 379 -16.27 -1.65 -8.62
CA PHE A 379 -14.83 -1.71 -8.87
C PHE A 379 -14.38 -3.08 -9.42
N THR A 380 -14.99 -4.17 -8.98
CA THR A 380 -14.70 -5.53 -9.49
C THR A 380 -14.96 -5.63 -10.99
N ASN A 381 -16.14 -5.20 -11.44
CA ASN A 381 -16.47 -5.19 -12.87
C ASN A 381 -15.64 -4.14 -13.63
N GLY A 382 -15.35 -3.00 -12.98
CA GLY A 382 -14.45 -1.98 -13.52
C GLY A 382 -13.06 -2.53 -13.83
N ILE A 383 -12.46 -3.31 -12.93
CA ILE A 383 -11.17 -3.98 -13.16
C ILE A 383 -11.26 -4.92 -14.37
N PHE A 384 -12.31 -5.71 -14.47
CA PHE A 384 -12.49 -6.66 -15.57
C PHE A 384 -12.52 -5.93 -16.92
N ILE A 385 -13.25 -4.83 -17.01
CA ILE A 385 -13.34 -3.97 -18.18
C ILE A 385 -11.99 -3.32 -18.50
N CYS A 386 -11.33 -2.74 -17.49
CA CYS A 386 -10.01 -2.11 -17.64
C CYS A 386 -8.95 -3.09 -18.10
N ARG A 387 -8.95 -4.33 -17.61
CA ARG A 387 -8.01 -5.39 -18.05
C ARG A 387 -8.21 -5.76 -19.51
N LYS A 388 -9.45 -5.92 -19.96
CA LYS A 388 -9.72 -6.16 -21.38
C LYS A 388 -9.24 -4.98 -22.24
N PHE A 389 -9.54 -3.75 -21.81
CA PHE A 389 -9.07 -2.53 -22.47
C PHE A 389 -7.55 -2.45 -22.53
N PHE A 390 -6.85 -2.84 -21.46
CA PHE A 390 -5.39 -2.81 -21.35
C PHE A 390 -4.72 -3.67 -22.43
N ILE A 391 -5.20 -4.90 -22.67
CA ILE A 391 -4.63 -5.84 -23.64
C ILE A 391 -5.14 -5.65 -25.07
N THR A 392 -6.22 -4.88 -25.33
CA THR A 392 -6.76 -4.65 -26.67
C THR A 392 -5.76 -3.86 -27.51
N LYS A 393 -5.46 -4.31 -28.73
CA LYS A 393 -4.54 -3.65 -29.65
C LYS A 393 -5.12 -2.33 -30.17
N GLU A 394 -4.25 -1.40 -30.57
CA GLU A 394 -4.69 -0.09 -31.11
C GLU A 394 -5.53 -0.21 -32.40
N GLN A 395 -5.26 -1.24 -33.19
CA GLN A 395 -5.96 -1.54 -34.46
C GLN A 395 -7.35 -2.15 -34.26
N GLU A 396 -7.66 -2.62 -33.04
CA GLU A 396 -8.95 -3.14 -32.67
C GLU A 396 -9.81 -2.01 -32.05
N SER A 397 -11.12 -2.04 -32.27
CA SER A 397 -12.03 -1.13 -31.56
C SER A 397 -12.01 -1.45 -30.06
N PRO A 398 -11.35 -0.63 -29.23
CA PRO A 398 -11.34 -0.89 -27.81
C PRO A 398 -12.76 -0.73 -27.25
N PRO A 399 -13.10 -1.47 -26.18
CA PRO A 399 -14.39 -1.29 -25.52
C PRO A 399 -14.52 0.16 -25.04
N ASP A 400 -15.72 0.73 -25.08
CA ASP A 400 -16.03 2.00 -24.44
C ASP A 400 -16.06 1.80 -22.91
N VAL A 401 -14.87 1.91 -22.31
CA VAL A 401 -14.63 1.60 -20.92
C VAL A 401 -15.55 2.39 -20.00
N GLU A 402 -15.70 3.69 -20.27
CA GLU A 402 -16.47 4.59 -19.43
C GLU A 402 -17.95 4.23 -19.46
N LYS A 403 -18.53 3.99 -20.64
CA LYS A 403 -19.92 3.54 -20.76
C LYS A 403 -20.16 2.18 -20.14
N LEU A 404 -19.25 1.23 -20.30
CA LEU A 404 -19.38 -0.10 -19.70
C LEU A 404 -19.36 -0.02 -18.17
N ILE A 405 -18.46 0.76 -17.59
CA ILE A 405 -18.40 0.95 -16.13
C ILE A 405 -19.66 1.66 -15.62
N GLN A 406 -20.19 2.64 -16.36
CA GLN A 406 -21.47 3.33 -16.02
C GLN A 406 -22.68 2.40 -15.96
N ARG A 407 -22.65 1.29 -16.68
CA ARG A 407 -23.73 0.27 -16.62
C ARG A 407 -23.66 -0.58 -15.36
N GLU A 408 -22.48 -0.72 -14.78
CA GLU A 408 -22.16 -1.65 -13.69
C GLU A 408 -22.02 -0.91 -12.36
N LEU A 409 -23.10 -0.30 -11.88
CA LEU A 409 -23.12 0.46 -10.63
C LEU A 409 -23.67 -0.37 -9.47
N LEU A 410 -23.16 -0.09 -8.26
CA LEU A 410 -23.63 -0.68 -7.01
C LEU A 410 -24.36 0.37 -6.15
N PRO A 411 -25.49 0.01 -5.50
CA PRO A 411 -26.15 0.91 -4.57
C PRO A 411 -25.32 1.08 -3.29
N ILE A 412 -25.20 2.32 -2.80
CA ILE A 412 -24.60 2.64 -1.51
C ILE A 412 -25.67 2.45 -0.44
N ARG A 413 -25.56 1.40 0.36
CA ARG A 413 -26.48 1.11 1.47
C ARG A 413 -25.83 1.56 2.77
N LEU A 414 -26.25 2.72 3.27
CA LEU A 414 -25.80 3.29 4.53
C LEU A 414 -26.23 2.39 5.71
N GLY A 415 -25.44 2.34 6.78
CA GLY A 415 -25.76 1.61 8.00
C GLY A 415 -25.60 0.08 7.93
N ARG A 416 -25.10 -0.48 6.82
CA ARG A 416 -24.86 -1.92 6.70
C ARG A 416 -23.52 -2.27 7.36
N SER A 417 -23.58 -2.84 8.55
CA SER A 417 -22.42 -3.41 9.23
C SER A 417 -22.46 -4.94 9.18
N PHE A 418 -21.31 -5.57 8.99
CA PHE A 418 -21.17 -7.01 9.12
C PHE A 418 -20.33 -7.29 10.36
N PRO A 419 -20.81 -8.08 11.33
CA PRO A 419 -20.02 -8.42 12.49
C PRO A 419 -18.74 -9.12 12.06
N ARG A 420 -17.62 -8.71 12.67
CA ARG A 420 -16.31 -9.30 12.39
C ARG A 420 -16.31 -10.76 12.83
N ASN A 421 -16.01 -11.67 11.93
CA ASN A 421 -15.87 -13.07 12.30
C ASN A 421 -14.55 -13.23 13.08
N LEU A 422 -14.63 -13.32 14.40
CA LEU A 422 -13.47 -13.42 15.31
C LEU A 422 -12.87 -14.83 15.37
N LYS A 423 -13.50 -15.82 14.74
CA LYS A 423 -12.92 -17.17 14.65
C LYS A 423 -11.65 -17.11 13.83
N SER A 424 -10.56 -17.65 14.39
CA SER A 424 -9.29 -17.83 13.65
C SER A 424 -9.58 -18.60 12.37
N ARG A 425 -9.34 -18.00 11.21
CA ARG A 425 -9.42 -18.75 9.95
C ARG A 425 -8.28 -19.75 9.95
N PRO A 426 -8.52 -21.00 9.53
CA PRO A 426 -7.45 -21.97 9.36
C PRO A 426 -6.38 -21.34 8.44
N THR A 427 -5.14 -21.49 8.85
CA THR A 427 -3.96 -20.99 8.16
C THR A 427 -3.93 -21.53 6.73
N ALA A 428 -3.73 -20.63 5.77
CA ALA A 428 -3.40 -20.94 4.38
C ALA A 428 -4.42 -21.80 3.61
N ASN A 429 -5.49 -21.18 3.16
CA ASN A 429 -6.16 -21.66 1.97
C ASN A 429 -5.30 -21.29 0.75
N PHE A 430 -4.49 -22.23 0.28
CA PHE A 430 -3.87 -22.16 -1.02
C PHE A 430 -5.00 -22.13 -2.06
N ILE A 431 -5.15 -21.02 -2.77
CA ILE A 431 -6.10 -20.97 -3.88
C ILE A 431 -5.43 -21.75 -5.01
N TYR A 432 -5.78 -23.01 -5.18
CA TYR A 432 -5.43 -23.76 -6.39
C TYR A 432 -6.00 -23.01 -7.59
N LYS A 433 -5.15 -22.79 -8.60
CA LYS A 433 -5.60 -22.23 -9.87
C LYS A 433 -6.59 -23.20 -10.48
N ILE A 434 -7.82 -22.75 -10.70
CA ILE A 434 -8.80 -23.49 -11.49
C ILE A 434 -8.29 -23.37 -12.94
N TYR A 435 -8.01 -24.50 -13.54
CA TYR A 435 -7.54 -24.62 -14.94
C TYR A 435 -8.62 -24.22 -15.93
#